data_f512f2f6d1e9b81314f89d8ca77cd1ad
#
_entry.id   f512f2f6d1e9b81314f89d8ca77cd1ad
#
_cell.length_a   1.000
_cell.length_b   1.000
_cell.length_c   1.000
_cell.angle_alpha   90.00
_cell.angle_beta   90.00
_cell.angle_gamma   90.00
#
_symmetry.space_group_name_H-M   'P 1'
#
loop_
_entity.id
_entity.type
_entity.pdbx_description
1 polymer ?
#
loop_
_entity_poly.entity_id
_entity_poly.type
_entity_poly.pdbx_seq_one_letter_code
_entity_poly.pdbx_strand_id
1 'polypeptide(L)'
;MQHIWEAIRFDNTEKLEPVFDPDRPIRSTGDMGAWYTGRPCERTKRSHINFCVYDSTWEASDAFEIDHNPEIDAWVKNDHLGFEILYIYQGIVRKYRPDFLIRFRSGNFLVLETKGHDTPQDQTKRRFLAEWANAVNAHAGFGYWSCDVSFNPGDIKDVLAKHRTAPASLSFGS
;
A
#
# COMPACT_ATOMS: atom_id res chain seq x y z
N MET A 1 10.38 25.59 -24.22
CA MET A 1 10.08 24.80 -22.99
C MET A 1 9.42 23.45 -23.29
N GLN A 2 8.56 23.35 -24.31
CA GLN A 2 7.88 22.09 -24.70
C GLN A 2 8.84 20.96 -25.09
N HIS A 3 9.94 21.29 -25.80
CA HIS A 3 10.95 20.31 -26.26
C HIS A 3 11.76 19.65 -25.13
N ILE A 4 11.93 20.31 -23.98
CA ILE A 4 12.65 19.73 -22.84
C ILE A 4 11.79 18.63 -22.18
N TRP A 5 10.47 18.83 -22.12
CA TRP A 5 9.55 17.84 -21.56
C TRP A 5 9.40 16.61 -22.47
N GLU A 6 9.46 16.78 -23.77
CA GLU A 6 9.43 15.67 -24.73
C GLU A 6 10.73 14.87 -24.68
N ALA A 7 11.90 15.50 -24.57
CA ALA A 7 13.18 14.83 -24.41
C ALA A 7 13.21 13.99 -23.11
N ILE A 8 12.71 14.51 -22.00
CA ILE A 8 12.60 13.76 -20.73
C ILE A 8 11.61 12.57 -20.85
N ARG A 9 10.59 12.66 -21.70
CA ARG A 9 9.65 11.55 -21.95
C ARG A 9 10.22 10.45 -22.84
N PHE A 10 11.13 10.76 -23.75
CA PHE A 10 11.73 9.81 -24.69
C PHE A 10 12.98 9.10 -24.15
N ASP A 11 13.59 9.62 -23.10
CA ASP A 11 14.77 9.01 -22.46
C ASP A 11 14.39 7.97 -21.38
N ASN A 12 13.12 7.56 -21.35
CA ASN A 12 12.52 6.67 -20.34
C ASN A 12 12.80 5.18 -20.60
N THR A 13 13.96 4.84 -21.13
CA THR A 13 14.52 3.47 -21.07
C THR A 13 15.42 3.29 -19.84
N GLU A 14 15.63 4.34 -19.04
CA GLU A 14 16.33 4.19 -17.77
C GLU A 14 15.45 3.40 -16.79
N LYS A 15 16.00 2.30 -16.31
CA LYS A 15 15.47 1.52 -15.20
C LYS A 15 15.22 2.48 -14.04
N LEU A 16 13.97 2.64 -13.62
CA LEU A 16 13.65 3.39 -12.41
C LEU A 16 14.27 2.63 -11.23
N GLU A 17 15.46 3.07 -10.81
CA GLU A 17 16.09 2.56 -9.61
C GLU A 17 15.51 3.33 -8.42
N PRO A 18 14.90 2.66 -7.43
CA PRO A 18 14.46 3.33 -6.22
C PRO A 18 15.67 3.87 -5.47
N VAL A 19 15.67 5.16 -5.23
CA VAL A 19 16.67 5.82 -4.39
C VAL A 19 16.12 5.87 -2.97
N PHE A 20 16.84 5.26 -2.04
CA PHE A 20 16.51 5.37 -0.62
C PHE A 20 16.91 6.75 -0.10
N ASP A 21 15.94 7.46 0.46
CA ASP A 21 16.16 8.73 1.11
C ASP A 21 16.86 8.48 2.47
N PRO A 22 18.11 8.91 2.66
CA PRO A 22 18.82 8.72 3.93
C PRO A 22 18.17 9.46 5.10
N ASP A 23 17.41 10.53 4.83
CA ASP A 23 16.67 11.28 5.85
C ASP A 23 15.36 10.55 6.23
N ARG A 24 14.98 9.52 5.47
CA ARG A 24 13.80 8.69 5.69
C ARG A 24 14.16 7.22 5.59
N PRO A 25 14.90 6.69 6.57
CA PRO A 25 15.35 5.30 6.53
C PRO A 25 14.15 4.34 6.52
N ILE A 26 14.38 3.14 6.00
CA ILE A 26 13.42 2.04 6.10
C ILE A 26 13.10 1.81 7.56
N ARG A 27 11.80 1.81 7.88
CA ARG A 27 11.31 1.59 9.24
C ARG A 27 10.58 0.25 9.32
N SER A 28 10.56 -0.27 10.54
CA SER A 28 9.73 -1.41 10.88
C SER A 28 8.49 -0.95 11.65
N THR A 29 7.45 -1.78 11.66
CA THR A 29 6.30 -1.56 12.54
C THR A 29 6.68 -1.58 14.02
N GLY A 30 7.83 -2.16 14.37
CA GLY A 30 8.39 -2.15 15.72
C GLY A 30 8.88 -0.77 16.19
N ASP A 31 9.08 0.17 15.25
CA ASP A 31 9.48 1.55 15.57
C ASP A 31 8.28 2.44 15.95
N MET A 32 7.06 1.92 15.86
CA MET A 32 5.85 2.64 16.24
C MET A 32 5.79 2.83 17.74
N GLY A 33 5.60 4.09 18.18
CA GLY A 33 5.32 4.40 19.56
C GLY A 33 3.93 3.97 20.00
N ALA A 34 3.74 3.75 21.31
CA ALA A 34 2.41 3.57 21.87
C ALA A 34 1.60 4.88 21.80
N TRP A 35 0.32 4.78 21.49
CA TRP A 35 -0.59 5.93 21.52
C TRP A 35 -1.89 5.58 22.24
N TYR A 36 -2.62 6.60 22.64
CA TYR A 36 -3.89 6.48 23.34
C TYR A 36 -5.03 6.99 22.46
N THR A 37 -6.17 6.33 22.53
CA THR A 37 -7.37 6.74 21.81
C THR A 37 -8.60 6.58 22.69
N GLY A 38 -9.59 7.48 22.53
CA GLY A 38 -10.94 7.33 23.08
C GLY A 38 -11.94 6.78 22.06
N ARG A 39 -11.48 6.45 20.83
CA ARG A 39 -12.33 5.88 19.78
C ARG A 39 -12.54 4.38 19.99
N PRO A 40 -13.65 3.81 19.50
CA PRO A 40 -13.84 2.36 19.48
C PRO A 40 -12.67 1.67 18.79
N CYS A 41 -12.19 0.60 19.41
CA CYS A 41 -11.11 -0.20 18.85
C CYS A 41 -11.38 -1.69 19.12
N GLU A 42 -10.88 -2.55 18.24
CA GLU A 42 -11.01 -3.99 18.34
C GLU A 42 -9.63 -4.65 18.42
N ARG A 43 -9.56 -5.70 19.21
CA ARG A 43 -8.34 -6.50 19.34
C ARG A 43 -8.09 -7.28 18.06
N THR A 44 -6.85 -7.25 17.59
CA THR A 44 -6.42 -7.95 16.38
C THR A 44 -5.70 -9.26 16.71
N LYS A 45 -5.65 -10.18 15.74
CA LYS A 45 -4.98 -11.49 15.87
C LYS A 45 -3.67 -11.53 15.09
N ARG A 46 -3.65 -10.91 13.90
CA ARG A 46 -2.53 -10.96 12.95
C ARG A 46 -1.98 -9.59 12.60
N SER A 47 -2.56 -8.53 13.15
CA SER A 47 -2.00 -7.20 12.97
C SER A 47 -0.74 -7.02 13.82
N HIS A 48 0.20 -6.23 13.31
CA HIS A 48 1.34 -5.76 14.09
C HIS A 48 0.95 -4.73 15.17
N ILE A 49 -0.29 -4.25 15.14
CA ILE A 49 -0.89 -3.40 16.17
C ILE A 49 -1.90 -4.24 16.95
N ASN A 50 -1.80 -4.25 18.27
CA ASN A 50 -2.63 -5.09 19.13
C ASN A 50 -4.12 -4.70 19.19
N PHE A 51 -4.45 -3.43 18.90
CA PHE A 51 -5.81 -2.92 18.75
C PHE A 51 -5.89 -2.04 17.51
N CYS A 52 -6.88 -2.29 16.65
CA CYS A 52 -7.15 -1.48 15.48
C CYS A 52 -8.28 -0.49 15.76
N VAL A 53 -8.04 0.77 15.45
CA VAL A 53 -9.04 1.86 15.53
C VAL A 53 -9.61 2.06 14.13
N TYR A 54 -10.94 2.12 14.01
CA TYR A 54 -11.60 2.27 12.73
C TYR A 54 -12.25 3.65 12.61
N ASP A 55 -12.14 4.23 11.43
CA ASP A 55 -12.75 5.51 11.09
C ASP A 55 -14.15 5.32 10.47
N SER A 56 -14.46 4.10 10.04
CA SER A 56 -15.75 3.71 9.47
C SER A 56 -16.09 2.26 9.74
N THR A 57 -17.37 1.90 9.64
CA THR A 57 -17.84 0.51 9.69
C THR A 57 -17.31 -0.33 8.53
N TRP A 58 -17.00 0.30 7.43
CA TRP A 58 -16.42 -0.34 6.25
C TRP A 58 -15.00 -0.80 6.53
N GLU A 59 -14.13 0.11 6.99
CA GLU A 59 -12.78 -0.25 7.41
C GLU A 59 -12.79 -1.38 8.45
N ALA A 60 -13.74 -1.34 9.40
CA ALA A 60 -13.89 -2.39 10.38
C ALA A 60 -14.22 -3.75 9.74
N SER A 61 -15.11 -3.76 8.74
CA SER A 61 -15.47 -4.97 8.00
C SER A 61 -14.28 -5.52 7.20
N ASP A 62 -13.56 -4.67 6.48
CA ASP A 62 -12.40 -5.09 5.69
C ASP A 62 -11.28 -5.59 6.62
N ALA A 63 -11.00 -4.88 7.71
CA ALA A 63 -10.00 -5.30 8.69
C ALA A 63 -10.36 -6.63 9.36
N PHE A 64 -11.65 -6.89 9.63
CA PHE A 64 -12.11 -8.17 10.15
C PHE A 64 -11.83 -9.32 9.17
N GLU A 65 -12.14 -9.15 7.89
CA GLU A 65 -11.86 -10.14 6.85
C GLU A 65 -10.36 -10.36 6.68
N ILE A 66 -9.55 -9.31 6.71
CA ILE A 66 -8.08 -9.37 6.64
C ILE A 66 -7.55 -10.17 7.84
N ASP A 67 -7.99 -9.85 9.07
CA ASP A 67 -7.49 -10.45 10.31
C ASP A 67 -7.84 -11.93 10.44
N HIS A 68 -8.94 -12.39 9.81
CA HIS A 68 -9.42 -13.76 9.87
C HIS A 68 -9.04 -14.60 8.63
N ASN A 69 -8.46 -14.00 7.59
CA ASN A 69 -8.09 -14.72 6.39
C ASN A 69 -6.86 -15.63 6.64
N PRO A 70 -6.97 -16.96 6.39
CA PRO A 70 -5.88 -17.89 6.66
C PRO A 70 -4.64 -17.67 5.76
N GLU A 71 -4.80 -17.05 4.59
CA GLU A 71 -3.72 -16.76 3.65
C GLU A 71 -2.88 -15.53 4.06
N ILE A 72 -3.34 -14.75 5.03
CA ILE A 72 -2.63 -13.58 5.53
C ILE A 72 -1.73 -13.99 6.69
N ASP A 73 -0.46 -13.62 6.60
CA ASP A 73 0.55 -13.82 7.62
C ASP A 73 0.53 -12.67 8.65
N ALA A 74 0.55 -11.43 8.15
CA ALA A 74 0.51 -10.23 8.96
C ALA A 74 -0.13 -9.06 8.21
N TRP A 75 -0.63 -8.08 8.95
CA TRP A 75 -1.15 -6.85 8.39
C TRP A 75 -0.99 -5.68 9.36
N VAL A 76 -1.17 -4.46 8.87
CA VAL A 76 -1.23 -3.26 9.69
C VAL A 76 -2.12 -2.22 9.04
N LYS A 77 -2.95 -1.54 9.85
CA LYS A 77 -3.57 -0.29 9.43
C LYS A 77 -2.50 0.80 9.46
N ASN A 78 -2.45 1.62 8.42
CA ASN A 78 -1.48 2.71 8.28
C ASN A 78 -1.87 3.93 9.15
N ASP A 79 -2.15 3.65 10.41
CA ASP A 79 -2.44 4.63 11.44
C ASP A 79 -1.18 4.77 12.31
N HIS A 80 -0.59 5.94 12.38
CA HIS A 80 0.69 6.21 13.06
C HIS A 80 1.94 5.45 12.51
N LEU A 81 1.79 4.67 11.43
CA LEU A 81 2.91 3.97 10.79
C LEU A 81 3.84 4.92 10.02
N GLY A 82 3.27 6.00 9.48
CA GLY A 82 4.04 6.98 8.69
C GLY A 82 4.37 6.52 7.27
N PHE A 83 3.71 5.48 6.76
CA PHE A 83 3.85 5.09 5.36
C PHE A 83 3.08 6.08 4.48
N GLU A 84 3.80 6.82 3.65
CA GLU A 84 3.27 7.90 2.82
C GLU A 84 3.81 7.79 1.39
N ILE A 85 2.91 7.97 0.41
CA ILE A 85 3.24 8.11 -1.00
C ILE A 85 3.12 9.59 -1.38
N LEU A 86 4.18 10.16 -1.92
CA LEU A 86 4.12 11.51 -2.48
C LEU A 86 3.48 11.45 -3.86
N TYR A 87 2.52 12.35 -4.12
CA TYR A 87 1.89 12.49 -5.43
C TYR A 87 1.69 13.95 -5.80
N ILE A 88 1.60 14.23 -7.10
CA ILE A 88 1.35 15.57 -7.63
C ILE A 88 -0.09 15.63 -8.12
N TYR A 89 -0.85 16.58 -7.59
CA TYR A 89 -2.20 16.86 -8.05
C TYR A 89 -2.40 18.36 -8.20
N GLN A 90 -2.83 18.78 -9.40
CA GLN A 90 -2.98 20.20 -9.78
C GLN A 90 -1.70 21.03 -9.51
N GLY A 91 -0.53 20.47 -9.84
CA GLY A 91 0.77 21.13 -9.65
C GLY A 91 1.28 21.20 -8.22
N ILE A 92 0.56 20.62 -7.25
CA ILE A 92 0.94 20.65 -5.84
C ILE A 92 1.35 19.25 -5.38
N VAL A 93 2.51 19.15 -4.72
CA VAL A 93 2.96 17.92 -4.06
C VAL A 93 2.12 17.67 -2.80
N ARG A 94 1.55 16.49 -2.71
CA ARG A 94 0.70 16.05 -1.60
C ARG A 94 1.15 14.70 -1.07
N LYS A 95 0.70 14.36 0.13
CA LYS A 95 0.92 13.07 0.77
C LYS A 95 -0.35 12.23 0.69
N TYR A 96 -0.19 10.98 0.35
CA TYR A 96 -1.22 9.95 0.36
C TYR A 96 -0.84 8.86 1.35
N ARG A 97 -1.76 8.49 2.21
CA ARG A 97 -1.63 7.42 3.19
C ARG A 97 -2.68 6.37 2.88
N PRO A 98 -2.33 5.27 2.21
CA PRO A 98 -3.26 4.15 2.02
C PRO A 98 -3.61 3.50 3.36
N ASP A 99 -4.76 2.81 3.41
CA ASP A 99 -5.34 2.37 4.68
C ASP A 99 -4.63 1.15 5.28
N PHE A 100 -4.30 0.14 4.48
CA PHE A 100 -3.76 -1.13 4.97
C PHE A 100 -2.51 -1.58 4.21
N LEU A 101 -1.59 -2.18 4.96
CA LEU A 101 -0.45 -2.94 4.44
C LEU A 101 -0.64 -4.39 4.87
N ILE A 102 -0.63 -5.31 3.92
CA ILE A 102 -0.94 -6.72 4.12
C ILE A 102 0.20 -7.57 3.60
N ARG A 103 0.65 -8.54 4.38
CA ARG A 103 1.61 -9.57 3.97
C ARG A 103 0.90 -10.92 3.90
N PHE A 104 0.96 -11.55 2.75
CA PHE A 104 0.47 -12.91 2.55
C PHE A 104 1.51 -13.96 2.99
N ARG A 105 1.04 -15.17 3.29
CA ARG A 105 1.92 -16.31 3.58
C ARG A 105 2.81 -16.72 2.40
N SER A 106 2.42 -16.36 1.19
CA SER A 106 3.24 -16.49 -0.01
C SER A 106 4.50 -15.62 -0.02
N GLY A 107 4.59 -14.64 0.90
CA GLY A 107 5.64 -13.63 0.92
C GLY A 107 5.33 -12.37 0.10
N ASN A 108 4.16 -12.33 -0.56
CA ASN A 108 3.71 -11.15 -1.30
C ASN A 108 3.10 -10.10 -0.38
N PHE A 109 3.08 -8.86 -0.85
CA PHE A 109 2.52 -7.71 -0.13
C PHE A 109 1.42 -7.04 -0.96
N LEU A 110 0.41 -6.53 -0.27
CA LEU A 110 -0.65 -5.72 -0.84
C LEU A 110 -0.79 -4.42 -0.04
N VAL A 111 -0.77 -3.30 -0.75
CA VAL A 111 -1.22 -2.01 -0.24
C VAL A 111 -2.68 -1.84 -0.63
N LEU A 112 -3.55 -1.76 0.35
CA LEU A 112 -5.00 -1.72 0.14
C LEU A 112 -5.58 -0.41 0.64
N GLU A 113 -6.46 0.20 -0.17
CA GLU A 113 -7.31 1.32 0.20
C GLU A 113 -8.78 0.90 0.22
N THR A 114 -9.55 1.44 1.15
CA THR A 114 -11.00 1.29 1.21
C THR A 114 -11.67 2.58 0.73
N LYS A 115 -12.59 2.50 -0.23
CA LYS A 115 -13.14 3.69 -0.86
C LYS A 115 -14.58 3.52 -1.31
N GLY A 116 -15.49 4.34 -0.77
CA GLY A 116 -16.89 4.31 -1.20
C GLY A 116 -17.17 5.07 -2.50
N HIS A 117 -16.35 6.06 -2.83
CA HIS A 117 -16.53 6.89 -4.02
C HIS A 117 -15.18 7.30 -4.60
N ASP A 118 -15.04 7.21 -5.91
CA ASP A 118 -13.79 7.50 -6.61
C ASP A 118 -13.78 8.91 -7.21
N THR A 119 -12.71 9.65 -6.97
CA THR A 119 -12.50 10.99 -7.51
C THR A 119 -11.29 11.01 -8.46
N PRO A 120 -11.15 12.02 -9.35
CA PRO A 120 -9.94 12.19 -10.15
C PRO A 120 -8.65 12.30 -9.32
N GLN A 121 -8.74 12.85 -8.11
CA GLN A 121 -7.61 12.91 -7.19
C GLN A 121 -7.24 11.50 -6.67
N ASP A 122 -8.23 10.65 -6.38
CA ASP A 122 -8.00 9.29 -5.92
C ASP A 122 -7.38 8.41 -7.02
N GLN A 123 -7.82 8.58 -8.27
CA GLN A 123 -7.17 7.94 -9.42
C GLN A 123 -5.69 8.36 -9.56
N THR A 124 -5.40 9.65 -9.30
CA THR A 124 -4.02 10.14 -9.29
C THR A 124 -3.20 9.51 -8.18
N LYS A 125 -3.73 9.41 -6.95
CA LYS A 125 -3.06 8.73 -5.82
C LYS A 125 -2.71 7.29 -6.17
N ARG A 126 -3.67 6.53 -6.74
CA ARG A 126 -3.46 5.12 -7.13
C ARG A 126 -2.39 4.96 -8.20
N ARG A 127 -2.33 5.88 -9.17
CA ARG A 127 -1.27 5.86 -10.17
C ARG A 127 0.11 6.00 -9.52
N PHE A 128 0.31 6.95 -8.62
CA PHE A 128 1.57 7.13 -7.90
C PHE A 128 1.88 5.95 -6.97
N LEU A 129 0.88 5.34 -6.35
CA LEU A 129 1.07 4.12 -5.56
C LEU A 129 1.51 2.95 -6.45
N ALA A 130 0.92 2.80 -7.65
CA ALA A 130 1.32 1.76 -8.60
C ALA A 130 2.76 1.99 -9.11
N GLU A 131 3.15 3.24 -9.38
CA GLU A 131 4.53 3.60 -9.74
C GLU A 131 5.50 3.25 -8.60
N TRP A 132 5.14 3.53 -7.35
CA TRP A 132 5.92 3.15 -6.18
C TRP A 132 6.07 1.62 -6.08
N ALA A 133 4.98 0.87 -6.20
CA ALA A 133 5.03 -0.60 -6.15
C ALA A 133 5.91 -1.17 -7.26
N ASN A 134 5.81 -0.64 -8.48
CA ASN A 134 6.66 -1.05 -9.61
C ASN A 134 8.14 -0.77 -9.34
N ALA A 135 8.48 0.39 -8.75
CA ALA A 135 9.85 0.75 -8.41
C ALA A 135 10.43 -0.21 -7.34
N VAL A 136 9.65 -0.52 -6.28
CA VAL A 136 10.07 -1.47 -5.24
C VAL A 136 10.27 -2.87 -5.83
N ASN A 137 9.37 -3.32 -6.71
CA ASN A 137 9.47 -4.62 -7.38
C ASN A 137 10.70 -4.67 -8.31
N ALA A 138 10.99 -3.59 -9.02
CA ALA A 138 12.16 -3.50 -9.91
C ALA A 138 13.49 -3.53 -9.14
N HIS A 139 13.53 -2.96 -7.93
CA HIS A 139 14.71 -3.01 -7.07
C HIS A 139 15.02 -4.44 -6.59
N ALA A 140 14.01 -5.28 -6.44
CA ALA A 140 14.07 -6.62 -5.83
C ALA A 140 14.56 -6.63 -4.36
N GLY A 141 14.34 -7.74 -3.65
CA GLY A 141 14.82 -7.90 -2.27
C GLY A 141 13.80 -7.54 -1.18
N PHE A 142 12.66 -6.92 -1.53
CA PHE A 142 11.61 -6.55 -0.58
C PHE A 142 10.31 -7.37 -0.72
N GLY A 143 10.36 -8.49 -1.45
CA GLY A 143 9.18 -9.24 -1.84
C GLY A 143 8.43 -8.57 -2.99
N TYR A 144 7.32 -9.18 -3.42
CA TYR A 144 6.47 -8.63 -4.47
C TYR A 144 5.35 -7.78 -3.88
N TRP A 145 5.27 -6.53 -4.31
CA TRP A 145 4.29 -5.55 -3.88
C TRP A 145 3.24 -5.30 -4.95
N SER A 146 2.00 -5.32 -4.55
CA SER A 146 0.84 -4.97 -5.36
C SER A 146 -0.01 -3.91 -4.65
N CYS A 147 -0.94 -3.30 -5.37
CA CYS A 147 -1.89 -2.34 -4.80
C CYS A 147 -3.28 -2.57 -5.38
N ASP A 148 -4.31 -2.35 -4.57
CA ASP A 148 -5.71 -2.41 -4.99
C ASP A 148 -6.61 -1.56 -4.10
N VAL A 149 -7.88 -1.49 -4.46
CA VAL A 149 -8.92 -0.75 -3.74
C VAL A 149 -10.12 -1.65 -3.49
N SER A 150 -10.65 -1.63 -2.29
CA SER A 150 -11.96 -2.19 -1.94
C SER A 150 -13.01 -1.10 -2.10
N PHE A 151 -13.92 -1.26 -3.08
CA PHE A 151 -15.00 -0.31 -3.32
C PHE A 151 -16.30 -0.69 -2.60
N ASN A 152 -16.40 -1.92 -2.12
CA ASN A 152 -17.53 -2.43 -1.33
C ASN A 152 -17.01 -3.43 -0.30
N PRO A 153 -17.62 -3.52 0.89
CA PRO A 153 -17.22 -4.51 1.90
C PRO A 153 -17.28 -5.96 1.42
N GLY A 154 -18.08 -6.24 0.37
CA GLY A 154 -18.17 -7.56 -0.24
C GLY A 154 -16.97 -7.92 -1.13
N ASP A 155 -16.24 -6.92 -1.64
CA ASP A 155 -15.17 -7.11 -2.63
C ASP A 155 -13.86 -7.60 -1.98
N ILE A 156 -13.69 -7.39 -0.69
CA ILE A 156 -12.42 -7.64 0.02
C ILE A 156 -11.89 -9.07 -0.20
N LYS A 157 -12.76 -10.07 -0.18
CA LYS A 157 -12.35 -11.48 -0.37
C LYS A 157 -11.77 -11.72 -1.76
N ASP A 158 -12.38 -11.16 -2.77
CA ASP A 158 -11.93 -11.28 -4.16
C ASP A 158 -10.63 -10.50 -4.38
N VAL A 159 -10.51 -9.31 -3.80
CA VAL A 159 -9.28 -8.52 -3.81
C VAL A 159 -8.13 -9.30 -3.15
N LEU A 160 -8.34 -9.87 -1.98
CA LEU A 160 -7.32 -10.67 -1.30
C LEU A 160 -6.94 -11.92 -2.10
N ALA A 161 -7.92 -12.62 -2.68
CA ALA A 161 -7.67 -13.81 -3.50
C ALA A 161 -6.85 -13.49 -4.76
N LYS A 162 -7.10 -12.35 -5.39
CA LYS A 162 -6.38 -11.87 -6.58
C LYS A 162 -4.89 -11.62 -6.31
N HIS A 163 -4.55 -11.11 -5.13
CA HIS A 163 -3.19 -10.65 -4.81
C HIS A 163 -2.34 -11.62 -3.98
N ARG A 164 -2.90 -12.75 -3.55
CA ARG A 164 -2.17 -13.75 -2.75
C ARG A 164 -0.96 -14.36 -3.46
N THR A 165 -0.97 -14.41 -4.81
CA THR A 165 0.12 -14.95 -5.62
C THR A 165 0.69 -13.87 -6.53
N ALA A 166 2.02 -13.85 -6.72
CA ALA A 166 2.64 -12.97 -7.70
C ALA A 166 2.18 -13.36 -9.12
N PRO A 167 2.10 -12.40 -10.06
CA PRO A 167 1.85 -12.71 -11.47
C PRO A 167 2.91 -13.68 -12.00
N ALA A 168 2.49 -14.66 -12.80
CA ALA A 168 3.37 -15.71 -13.36
C ALA A 168 4.52 -15.16 -14.25
N SER A 169 4.48 -13.89 -14.64
CA SER A 169 5.48 -13.22 -15.50
C SER A 169 6.75 -12.74 -14.81
N LEU A 170 6.87 -12.90 -13.48
CA LEU A 170 8.01 -12.43 -12.70
C LEU A 170 8.94 -13.53 -12.20
N SER A 171 8.97 -14.70 -12.84
CA SER A 171 10.06 -15.65 -12.66
C SER A 171 11.33 -15.05 -13.28
N PHE A 172 12.07 -14.29 -12.50
CA PHE A 172 13.44 -13.90 -12.83
C PHE A 172 14.23 -15.21 -12.94
N GLY A 173 14.65 -15.55 -14.16
CA GLY A 173 15.60 -16.62 -14.38
C GLY A 173 16.83 -16.39 -13.50
N SER A 174 17.19 -17.40 -12.77
CA SER A 174 18.43 -17.55 -11.99
C SER A 174 19.67 -17.40 -12.87
#